data_5b0c4188438e5f4220210a87a9f7b4ab
#
_entry.id   5b0c4188438e5f4220210a87a9f7b4ab
#
_cell.length_a   1.000
_cell.length_b   1.000
_cell.length_c   1.000
_cell.angle_alpha   90.00
_cell.angle_beta   90.00
_cell.angle_gamma   90.00
#
_symmetry.space_group_name_H-M   'P 1'
#
loop_
_entity.id
_entity.type
_entity.pdbx_description
1 polymer ?
#
loop_
_entity_poly.entity_id
_entity_poly.type
_entity_poly.pdbx_seq_one_letter_code
_entity_poly.pdbx_strand_id
1 'polypeptide(L)'
;MAYSFRGGIHPGTHADPGYKSATNTKPIEKLALPDEVILPVSMHIGAPAKPIVSVGDTVDLGQPIAEAGGFVSAPVHATVSGKVKAIEPRLHPNGSKVLSIVIENDGEDRKHESVHPYDFASMSNEERIECIRSAGIVGHGGATLPTHVKIQSGIGKCDTVIINAAECEPYITSDHRLLLERPEETIGGLKMLADIMGVQTAIIAIEENKKDTFAKIEELIADDSRLKLYPLTCKYPQGAEKQLINACTGREVPSGKLPADAGCAVFNVDTAGAVYRRFTTGMPVIRRIVTISGSAVAEPKNLEARIGTPIEKLIDACGGFKEAPNKLLAGGPMMGNAQFSLDAPVVKGTNAFLAFAGNEDKRVKDPQCIRCGKCINACPMHLLPIYMNVYGKQEDLDNAVDCGMMDCIECGSCAYVCPARIPLVAQFRLTKGKIQAKRAAERAKAEAEKKKAEAEAAAKAEAEKPAENK
;
A
#
# COMPACT_ATOMS: atom_id res chain seq x y z
N MET A 1 -4.63 26.49 11.29
CA MET A 1 -3.35 25.91 11.84
C MET A 1 -3.25 24.50 11.27
N ALA A 2 -2.09 24.11 10.72
CA ALA A 2 -1.94 22.78 10.11
C ALA A 2 -1.71 21.72 11.20
N TYR A 3 -2.29 20.54 10.97
CA TYR A 3 -2.17 19.38 11.86
C TYR A 3 -0.83 18.67 11.67
N SER A 4 -0.28 18.08 12.74
CA SER A 4 1.04 17.43 12.74
C SER A 4 1.18 16.42 13.88
N PHE A 5 2.29 15.69 13.88
CA PHE A 5 2.70 14.72 14.91
C PHE A 5 4.13 15.06 15.43
N ARG A 6 4.59 14.45 16.52
CA ARG A 6 5.95 14.62 17.06
C ARG A 6 6.96 13.72 16.35
N GLY A 7 8.25 14.13 16.24
CA GLY A 7 9.30 13.41 15.53
C GLY A 7 9.21 13.62 14.02
N GLY A 8 9.72 12.68 13.22
CA GLY A 8 9.76 12.78 11.76
C GLY A 8 10.87 13.68 11.23
N ILE A 9 10.84 13.94 9.93
CA ILE A 9 11.85 14.69 9.17
C ILE A 9 11.20 15.59 8.13
N HIS A 10 11.95 16.50 7.53
CA HIS A 10 11.54 17.36 6.42
C HIS A 10 12.44 17.08 5.21
N PRO A 11 12.12 16.10 4.34
CA PRO A 11 12.88 15.86 3.13
C PRO A 11 12.70 17.02 2.12
N GLY A 12 13.73 17.23 1.31
CA GLY A 12 13.71 18.31 0.31
C GLY A 12 14.35 19.60 0.80
N THR A 13 14.06 20.68 0.08
CA THR A 13 14.48 22.03 0.42
C THR A 13 13.29 22.89 0.79
N HIS A 14 13.51 24.09 1.31
CA HIS A 14 12.41 25.02 1.58
C HIS A 14 11.66 25.42 0.29
N ALA A 15 12.36 25.49 -0.84
CA ALA A 15 11.78 25.82 -2.14
C ALA A 15 11.08 24.62 -2.82
N ASP A 16 11.49 23.38 -2.50
CA ASP A 16 10.92 22.14 -3.05
C ASP A 16 10.77 21.10 -1.94
N PRO A 17 9.74 21.24 -1.09
CA PRO A 17 9.47 20.28 -0.03
C PRO A 17 9.11 18.91 -0.61
N GLY A 18 9.90 17.89 -0.25
CA GLY A 18 9.71 16.53 -0.75
C GLY A 18 10.22 16.29 -2.17
N TYR A 19 10.97 17.22 -2.79
CA TYR A 19 11.50 17.09 -4.18
C TYR A 19 10.42 16.76 -5.22
N LYS A 20 9.29 17.48 -5.18
CA LYS A 20 8.10 17.19 -6.00
C LYS A 20 8.02 18.04 -7.29
N SER A 21 8.84 19.05 -7.41
CA SER A 21 8.79 20.05 -8.49
C SER A 21 8.90 19.48 -9.92
N ALA A 22 9.52 18.29 -10.06
CA ALA A 22 9.68 17.66 -11.37
C ALA A 22 8.35 17.19 -12.01
N THR A 23 7.30 16.92 -11.18
CA THR A 23 6.05 16.29 -11.65
C THR A 23 4.77 16.90 -11.09
N ASN A 24 4.82 17.68 -9.99
CA ASN A 24 3.63 18.20 -9.32
C ASN A 24 2.74 19.11 -10.17
N THR A 25 3.31 19.80 -11.16
CA THR A 25 2.58 20.69 -12.09
C THR A 25 2.23 20.03 -13.41
N LYS A 26 2.73 18.82 -13.67
CA LYS A 26 2.49 18.11 -14.93
C LYS A 26 1.20 17.29 -14.84
N PRO A 27 0.32 17.37 -15.85
CA PRO A 27 -0.91 16.57 -15.86
C PRO A 27 -0.61 15.07 -15.93
N ILE A 28 -1.62 14.29 -15.58
CA ILE A 28 -1.59 12.83 -15.75
C ILE A 28 -1.67 12.54 -17.26
N GLU A 29 -0.68 11.80 -17.77
CA GLU A 29 -0.68 11.32 -19.15
C GLU A 29 -1.16 9.86 -19.20
N LYS A 30 -2.05 9.55 -20.13
CA LYS A 30 -2.48 8.16 -20.34
C LYS A 30 -1.39 7.40 -21.10
N LEU A 31 -0.86 6.32 -20.50
CA LEU A 31 0.11 5.47 -21.16
C LEU A 31 -0.56 4.67 -22.29
N ALA A 32 0.12 4.50 -23.41
CA ALA A 32 -0.30 3.58 -24.45
C ALA A 32 -0.41 2.15 -23.89
N LEU A 33 -1.39 1.40 -24.39
CA LEU A 33 -1.57 0.01 -23.96
C LEU A 33 -0.35 -0.83 -24.36
N PRO A 34 0.19 -1.65 -23.46
CA PRO A 34 1.30 -2.54 -23.77
C PRO A 34 0.83 -3.72 -24.60
N ASP A 35 1.75 -4.35 -25.35
CA ASP A 35 1.48 -5.56 -26.13
C ASP A 35 1.08 -6.76 -25.24
N GLU A 36 1.59 -6.78 -24.00
CA GLU A 36 1.21 -7.77 -22.99
C GLU A 36 1.16 -7.16 -21.61
N VAL A 37 0.33 -7.76 -20.73
CA VAL A 37 0.27 -7.44 -19.31
C VAL A 37 0.61 -8.67 -18.48
N ILE A 38 1.36 -8.45 -17.39
CA ILE A 38 1.78 -9.48 -16.43
C ILE A 38 1.05 -9.23 -15.12
N LEU A 39 0.11 -10.11 -14.76
CA LEU A 39 -0.80 -9.94 -13.64
C LEU A 39 -0.47 -10.95 -12.51
N PRO A 40 0.34 -10.54 -11.50
CA PRO A 40 0.63 -11.41 -10.36
C PRO A 40 -0.63 -11.75 -9.59
N VAL A 41 -0.78 -13.01 -9.17
CA VAL A 41 -1.92 -13.43 -8.33
C VAL A 41 -1.77 -13.00 -6.87
N SER A 42 -0.61 -12.48 -6.48
CA SER A 42 -0.31 -11.93 -5.14
C SER A 42 0.01 -10.44 -5.25
N MET A 43 -1.00 -9.57 -5.28
CA MET A 43 -0.86 -8.11 -5.31
C MET A 43 -1.35 -7.43 -4.01
N HIS A 44 -1.49 -8.21 -2.92
CA HIS A 44 -2.00 -7.76 -1.62
C HIS A 44 -1.46 -8.65 -0.50
N ILE A 45 -1.60 -8.23 0.76
CA ILE A 45 -1.31 -9.11 1.90
C ILE A 45 -2.41 -10.16 2.06
N GLY A 46 -2.06 -11.31 2.66
CA GLY A 46 -2.95 -12.45 2.87
C GLY A 46 -2.77 -13.55 1.85
N ALA A 47 -3.80 -14.35 1.62
CA ALA A 47 -3.73 -15.49 0.70
C ALA A 47 -3.68 -15.02 -0.77
N PRO A 48 -2.77 -15.55 -1.60
CA PRO A 48 -2.76 -15.26 -3.03
C PRO A 48 -4.11 -15.62 -3.68
N ALA A 49 -4.48 -14.90 -4.73
CA ALA A 49 -5.62 -15.28 -5.57
C ALA A 49 -5.31 -16.56 -6.34
N LYS A 50 -6.35 -17.28 -6.76
CA LYS A 50 -6.25 -18.54 -7.52
C LYS A 50 -6.70 -18.28 -8.94
N PRO A 51 -5.89 -18.57 -9.98
CA PRO A 51 -6.30 -18.49 -11.37
C PRO A 51 -7.58 -19.31 -11.64
N ILE A 52 -8.51 -18.74 -12.40
CA ILE A 52 -9.76 -19.38 -12.85
C ILE A 52 -9.83 -19.46 -14.38
N VAL A 53 -8.76 -19.07 -15.06
CA VAL A 53 -8.58 -19.14 -16.51
C VAL A 53 -7.43 -20.08 -16.86
N SER A 54 -7.40 -20.54 -18.10
CA SER A 54 -6.38 -21.43 -18.67
C SER A 54 -5.61 -20.74 -19.79
N VAL A 55 -4.40 -21.22 -20.08
CA VAL A 55 -3.64 -20.76 -21.26
C VAL A 55 -4.43 -21.03 -22.52
N GLY A 56 -4.59 -20.01 -23.36
CA GLY A 56 -5.37 -20.04 -24.60
C GLY A 56 -6.76 -19.42 -24.48
N ASP A 57 -7.27 -19.18 -23.27
CA ASP A 57 -8.57 -18.53 -23.08
C ASP A 57 -8.54 -17.08 -23.58
N THR A 58 -9.66 -16.65 -24.19
CA THR A 58 -9.90 -15.25 -24.51
C THR A 58 -10.55 -14.57 -23.31
N VAL A 59 -10.08 -13.38 -22.96
CA VAL A 59 -10.58 -12.60 -21.83
C VAL A 59 -10.89 -11.16 -22.24
N ASP A 60 -11.86 -10.57 -21.57
CA ASP A 60 -12.29 -9.19 -21.80
C ASP A 60 -11.85 -8.28 -20.65
N LEU A 61 -11.73 -6.98 -20.93
CA LEU A 61 -11.37 -5.95 -19.96
C LEU A 61 -12.33 -5.97 -18.75
N GLY A 62 -11.77 -6.11 -17.57
CA GLY A 62 -12.53 -6.16 -16.31
C GLY A 62 -13.07 -7.55 -15.96
N GLN A 63 -12.83 -8.57 -16.77
CA GLN A 63 -13.20 -9.95 -16.48
C GLN A 63 -12.41 -10.47 -15.27
N PRO A 64 -13.04 -11.14 -14.27
CA PRO A 64 -12.32 -11.88 -13.26
C PRO A 64 -11.48 -13.01 -13.88
N ILE A 65 -10.18 -13.05 -13.58
CA ILE A 65 -9.23 -14.07 -14.07
C ILE A 65 -8.58 -14.87 -12.94
N ALA A 66 -8.69 -14.37 -11.71
CA ALA A 66 -8.34 -15.14 -10.51
C ALA A 66 -9.28 -14.77 -9.37
N GLU A 67 -9.74 -15.77 -8.63
CA GLU A 67 -10.61 -15.63 -7.48
C GLU A 67 -9.83 -15.41 -6.18
N ALA A 68 -10.45 -14.83 -5.16
CA ALA A 68 -9.83 -14.63 -3.86
C ALA A 68 -9.51 -15.97 -3.18
N GLY A 69 -8.26 -16.14 -2.72
CA GLY A 69 -7.78 -17.37 -2.08
C GLY A 69 -8.21 -17.57 -0.61
N GLY A 70 -8.92 -16.59 -0.02
CA GLY A 70 -9.37 -16.63 1.38
C GLY A 70 -10.06 -15.35 1.79
N PHE A 71 -10.32 -15.17 3.10
CA PHE A 71 -10.96 -13.97 3.62
C PHE A 71 -10.10 -12.72 3.42
N VAL A 72 -8.81 -12.78 3.80
CA VAL A 72 -7.85 -11.72 3.49
C VAL A 72 -7.23 -12.04 2.13
N SER A 73 -7.95 -11.70 1.08
CA SER A 73 -7.56 -11.88 -0.32
C SER A 73 -8.43 -10.99 -1.22
N ALA A 74 -8.02 -10.79 -2.46
CA ALA A 74 -8.77 -10.02 -3.44
C ALA A 74 -8.64 -10.64 -4.84
N PRO A 75 -9.69 -10.67 -5.65
CA PRO A 75 -9.64 -11.19 -7.01
C PRO A 75 -8.74 -10.34 -7.91
N VAL A 76 -8.26 -10.95 -9.00
CA VAL A 76 -7.53 -10.29 -10.08
C VAL A 76 -8.39 -10.27 -11.34
N HIS A 77 -8.36 -9.13 -12.03
CA HIS A 77 -9.14 -8.91 -13.26
C HIS A 77 -8.21 -8.69 -14.45
N ALA A 78 -8.67 -9.06 -15.63
CA ALA A 78 -8.01 -8.73 -16.88
C ALA A 78 -7.98 -7.20 -17.05
N THR A 79 -6.81 -6.65 -17.31
CA THR A 79 -6.59 -5.20 -17.43
C THR A 79 -6.54 -4.72 -18.88
N VAL A 80 -6.61 -5.67 -19.81
CA VAL A 80 -6.79 -5.51 -21.26
C VAL A 80 -7.70 -6.64 -21.74
N SER A 81 -8.30 -6.52 -22.94
CA SER A 81 -8.85 -7.66 -23.65
C SER A 81 -7.76 -8.40 -24.43
N GLY A 82 -7.92 -9.70 -24.65
CA GLY A 82 -6.93 -10.47 -25.39
C GLY A 82 -6.92 -11.96 -25.01
N LYS A 83 -5.75 -12.59 -25.15
CA LYS A 83 -5.58 -14.03 -24.96
C LYS A 83 -4.62 -14.34 -23.80
N VAL A 84 -4.99 -15.26 -22.94
CA VAL A 84 -4.09 -15.78 -21.90
C VAL A 84 -2.94 -16.53 -22.55
N LYS A 85 -1.75 -15.92 -22.52
CA LYS A 85 -0.52 -16.43 -23.15
C LYS A 85 0.21 -17.43 -22.27
N ALA A 86 0.27 -17.17 -20.96
CA ALA A 86 0.97 -18.01 -20.00
C ALA A 86 0.41 -17.83 -18.58
N ILE A 87 0.59 -18.87 -17.75
CA ILE A 87 0.36 -18.82 -16.28
C ILE A 87 1.61 -19.42 -15.65
N GLU A 88 2.52 -18.55 -15.19
CA GLU A 88 3.86 -18.94 -14.75
C GLU A 88 4.48 -17.94 -13.74
N PRO A 89 5.54 -18.31 -13.02
CA PRO A 89 6.23 -17.38 -12.13
C PRO A 89 6.93 -16.25 -12.91
N ARG A 90 6.55 -14.99 -12.64
CA ARG A 90 7.17 -13.78 -13.19
C ARG A 90 7.69 -12.87 -12.07
N LEU A 91 8.59 -11.95 -12.43
CA LEU A 91 9.16 -11.00 -11.47
C LEU A 91 8.06 -10.10 -10.90
N HIS A 92 8.12 -9.89 -9.58
CA HIS A 92 7.24 -8.99 -8.83
C HIS A 92 8.06 -7.80 -8.27
N PRO A 93 7.50 -6.59 -8.10
CA PRO A 93 8.23 -5.44 -7.54
C PRO A 93 8.82 -5.64 -6.13
N ASN A 94 8.46 -6.70 -5.42
CA ASN A 94 9.10 -7.08 -4.15
C ASN A 94 10.42 -7.85 -4.32
N GLY A 95 10.85 -8.10 -5.58
CA GLY A 95 12.08 -8.81 -5.91
C GLY A 95 11.95 -10.34 -6.00
N SER A 96 10.81 -10.92 -5.72
CA SER A 96 10.56 -12.37 -5.86
C SER A 96 9.89 -12.72 -7.20
N LYS A 97 9.91 -14.00 -7.57
CA LYS A 97 9.06 -14.53 -8.65
C LYS A 97 7.75 -15.02 -8.07
N VAL A 98 6.64 -14.57 -8.64
CA VAL A 98 5.27 -14.87 -8.19
C VAL A 98 4.47 -15.40 -9.37
N LEU A 99 3.61 -16.41 -9.13
CA LEU A 99 2.69 -16.91 -10.13
C LEU A 99 1.90 -15.73 -10.73
N SER A 100 1.91 -15.62 -12.04
CA SER A 100 1.32 -14.50 -12.78
C SER A 100 0.57 -15.00 -13.99
N ILE A 101 -0.52 -14.34 -14.33
CA ILE A 101 -1.28 -14.54 -15.56
C ILE A 101 -0.77 -13.52 -16.57
N VAL A 102 -0.28 -13.98 -17.71
CA VAL A 102 0.20 -13.14 -18.82
C VAL A 102 -0.87 -13.11 -19.90
N ILE A 103 -1.32 -11.90 -20.26
CA ILE A 103 -2.32 -11.69 -21.30
C ILE A 103 -1.66 -10.94 -22.46
N GLU A 104 -1.72 -11.52 -23.66
CA GLU A 104 -1.39 -10.85 -24.91
C GLU A 104 -2.57 -9.94 -25.29
N ASN A 105 -2.29 -8.64 -25.42
CA ASN A 105 -3.31 -7.62 -25.67
C ASN A 105 -3.73 -7.65 -27.16
N ASP A 106 -5.03 -7.67 -27.43
CA ASP A 106 -5.57 -7.55 -28.80
C ASP A 106 -5.79 -6.11 -29.25
N GLY A 107 -5.64 -5.14 -28.35
CA GLY A 107 -5.82 -3.71 -28.65
C GLY A 107 -7.26 -3.23 -28.71
N GLU A 108 -8.26 -4.12 -28.56
CA GLU A 108 -9.68 -3.77 -28.73
C GLU A 108 -10.32 -3.22 -27.44
N ASP A 109 -9.74 -3.52 -26.28
CA ASP A 109 -10.24 -3.08 -24.95
C ASP A 109 -11.73 -3.42 -24.74
N ARG A 110 -12.18 -4.60 -25.29
CA ARG A 110 -13.56 -5.09 -25.14
C ARG A 110 -13.89 -5.26 -23.67
N LYS A 111 -14.99 -4.63 -23.22
CA LYS A 111 -15.43 -4.73 -21.83
C LYS A 111 -16.20 -6.02 -21.59
N HIS A 112 -15.89 -6.69 -20.49
CA HIS A 112 -16.66 -7.82 -19.99
C HIS A 112 -18.07 -7.39 -19.58
N GLU A 113 -19.07 -8.26 -19.72
CA GLU A 113 -20.47 -7.99 -19.40
C GLU A 113 -20.73 -7.55 -17.95
N SER A 114 -19.87 -7.98 -17.00
CA SER A 114 -19.96 -7.57 -15.59
C SER A 114 -19.56 -6.12 -15.33
N VAL A 115 -19.08 -5.39 -16.33
CA VAL A 115 -18.66 -3.99 -16.21
C VAL A 115 -19.84 -3.07 -16.54
N HIS A 116 -20.68 -2.83 -15.56
CA HIS A 116 -21.82 -1.91 -15.63
C HIS A 116 -21.96 -1.12 -14.32
N PRO A 117 -22.51 0.11 -14.34
CA PRO A 117 -22.77 0.88 -13.14
C PRO A 117 -23.70 0.16 -12.16
N TYR A 118 -23.54 0.49 -10.85
CA TYR A 118 -24.37 -0.01 -9.78
C TYR A 118 -25.17 1.15 -9.15
N ASP A 119 -26.42 0.92 -8.80
CA ASP A 119 -27.21 1.90 -8.03
C ASP A 119 -26.86 1.78 -6.54
N PHE A 120 -25.85 2.54 -6.12
CA PHE A 120 -25.35 2.54 -4.75
C PHE A 120 -26.46 2.79 -3.72
N ALA A 121 -27.44 3.65 -4.03
CA ALA A 121 -28.48 4.04 -3.08
C ALA A 121 -29.44 2.87 -2.76
N SER A 122 -29.73 2.01 -3.74
CA SER A 122 -30.66 0.89 -3.59
C SER A 122 -30.02 -0.35 -2.92
N MET A 123 -28.67 -0.41 -2.83
CA MET A 123 -27.94 -1.57 -2.30
C MET A 123 -27.91 -1.57 -0.77
N SER A 124 -28.01 -2.78 -0.17
CA SER A 124 -27.68 -3.01 1.24
C SER A 124 -26.19 -2.83 1.51
N ASN A 125 -25.78 -2.69 2.76
CA ASN A 125 -24.37 -2.55 3.11
C ASN A 125 -23.56 -3.81 2.77
N GLU A 126 -24.15 -4.99 2.91
CA GLU A 126 -23.54 -6.27 2.54
C GLU A 126 -23.27 -6.34 1.05
N GLU A 127 -24.23 -5.92 0.21
CA GLU A 127 -24.06 -5.85 -1.25
C GLU A 127 -22.99 -4.83 -1.66
N ARG A 128 -22.93 -3.66 -1.00
CA ARG A 128 -21.90 -2.65 -1.25
C ARG A 128 -20.51 -3.18 -0.93
N ILE A 129 -20.34 -3.86 0.22
CA ILE A 129 -19.07 -4.47 0.62
C ILE A 129 -18.67 -5.59 -0.35
N GLU A 130 -19.62 -6.42 -0.77
CA GLU A 130 -19.37 -7.47 -1.76
C GLU A 130 -19.01 -6.89 -3.14
N CYS A 131 -19.63 -5.79 -3.56
CA CYS A 131 -19.28 -5.06 -4.76
C CYS A 131 -17.83 -4.52 -4.72
N ILE A 132 -17.37 -4.02 -3.55
CA ILE A 132 -15.97 -3.60 -3.32
C ILE A 132 -15.03 -4.82 -3.35
N ARG A 133 -15.42 -5.93 -2.72
CA ARG A 133 -14.64 -7.18 -2.68
C ARG A 133 -14.46 -7.74 -4.07
N SER A 134 -15.57 -7.91 -4.81
CA SER A 134 -15.58 -8.47 -6.17
C SER A 134 -14.81 -7.62 -7.17
N ALA A 135 -14.71 -6.29 -6.97
CA ALA A 135 -13.89 -5.40 -7.79
C ALA A 135 -12.37 -5.51 -7.53
N GLY A 136 -11.96 -6.31 -6.55
CA GLY A 136 -10.55 -6.48 -6.21
C GLY A 136 -9.88 -5.23 -5.66
N ILE A 137 -10.63 -4.33 -5.00
CA ILE A 137 -10.10 -3.09 -4.44
C ILE A 137 -9.26 -3.41 -3.20
N VAL A 138 -8.02 -2.93 -3.22
CA VAL A 138 -7.06 -3.04 -2.11
C VAL A 138 -6.54 -1.65 -1.76
N GLY A 139 -5.81 -1.51 -0.66
CA GLY A 139 -5.12 -0.26 -0.35
C GLY A 139 -4.12 0.10 -1.45
N HIS A 140 -4.26 1.27 -2.04
CA HIS A 140 -3.38 1.77 -3.09
C HIS A 140 -2.15 2.46 -2.48
N GLY A 141 -1.30 1.68 -1.86
CA GLY A 141 -0.13 2.08 -1.10
C GLY A 141 -0.01 1.28 0.20
N GLY A 142 1.11 1.42 0.91
CA GLY A 142 1.38 0.70 2.15
C GLY A 142 1.32 -0.82 1.97
N ALA A 143 0.62 -1.51 2.87
CA ALA A 143 0.55 -2.97 2.91
C ALA A 143 -0.45 -3.59 1.92
N THR A 144 -1.16 -2.80 1.10
CA THR A 144 -2.17 -3.31 0.13
C THR A 144 -3.23 -4.24 0.73
N LEU A 145 -3.71 -3.93 1.95
CA LEU A 145 -4.79 -4.69 2.58
C LEU A 145 -6.07 -4.63 1.73
N PRO A 146 -6.77 -5.75 1.47
CA PRO A 146 -8.07 -5.75 0.81
C PRO A 146 -9.06 -4.81 1.50
N THR A 147 -9.66 -3.90 0.72
CA THR A 147 -10.48 -2.78 1.25
C THR A 147 -11.72 -3.27 1.99
N HIS A 148 -12.38 -4.33 1.50
CA HIS A 148 -13.53 -4.95 2.18
C HIS A 148 -13.18 -5.45 3.59
N VAL A 149 -11.97 -6.01 3.79
CA VAL A 149 -11.50 -6.47 5.12
C VAL A 149 -11.36 -5.29 6.07
N LYS A 150 -10.78 -4.16 5.58
CA LYS A 150 -10.65 -2.94 6.38
C LYS A 150 -12.02 -2.39 6.78
N ILE A 151 -12.98 -2.33 5.85
CA ILE A 151 -14.34 -1.87 6.09
C ILE A 151 -15.03 -2.77 7.14
N GLN A 152 -15.05 -4.09 6.91
CA GLN A 152 -15.70 -5.04 7.83
C GLN A 152 -15.11 -5.01 9.24
N SER A 153 -13.79 -4.83 9.36
CA SER A 153 -13.13 -4.73 10.67
C SER A 153 -13.44 -3.41 11.41
N GLY A 154 -13.85 -2.38 10.68
CA GLY A 154 -14.13 -1.04 11.19
C GLY A 154 -15.60 -0.76 11.49
N ILE A 155 -16.55 -1.45 10.85
CA ILE A 155 -18.00 -1.26 11.10
C ILE A 155 -18.32 -1.52 12.56
N GLY A 156 -19.06 -0.56 13.18
CA GLY A 156 -19.43 -0.62 14.59
C GLY A 156 -18.30 -0.30 15.59
N LYS A 157 -17.05 -0.10 15.10
CA LYS A 157 -15.89 0.29 15.92
C LYS A 157 -15.37 1.68 15.59
N CYS A 158 -15.39 2.05 14.31
CA CYS A 158 -14.90 3.34 13.85
C CYS A 158 -16.01 4.39 13.89
N ASP A 159 -15.67 5.58 14.35
CA ASP A 159 -16.50 6.78 14.27
C ASP A 159 -15.95 7.78 13.23
N THR A 160 -14.74 7.53 12.74
CA THR A 160 -14.02 8.44 11.85
C THR A 160 -13.41 7.70 10.66
N VAL A 161 -13.68 8.17 9.44
CA VAL A 161 -12.98 7.79 8.21
C VAL A 161 -12.02 8.90 7.82
N ILE A 162 -10.78 8.53 7.44
CA ILE A 162 -9.75 9.49 7.02
C ILE A 162 -9.24 9.11 5.64
N ILE A 163 -9.35 10.02 4.67
CA ILE A 163 -8.59 9.91 3.41
C ILE A 163 -7.20 10.48 3.62
N ASN A 164 -6.22 9.62 3.44
CA ASN A 164 -4.81 9.95 3.48
C ASN A 164 -4.39 10.57 2.14
N ALA A 165 -4.33 11.88 2.10
CA ALA A 165 -3.86 12.67 0.98
C ALA A 165 -2.53 13.39 1.32
N ALA A 166 -1.79 12.90 2.32
CA ALA A 166 -0.49 13.43 2.67
C ALA A 166 0.53 13.26 1.54
N GLU A 167 0.61 12.04 0.97
CA GLU A 167 1.62 11.72 -0.06
C GLU A 167 3.02 12.22 0.32
N CYS A 168 3.45 11.84 1.55
CA CYS A 168 4.65 12.38 2.17
C CYS A 168 5.97 11.78 1.64
N GLU A 169 5.93 10.68 0.88
CA GLU A 169 7.12 10.12 0.22
C GLU A 169 7.70 11.14 -0.78
N PRO A 170 9.02 11.41 -0.73
CA PRO A 170 9.65 12.31 -1.69
C PRO A 170 9.49 11.85 -3.13
N TYR A 171 9.50 12.80 -4.06
CA TYR A 171 9.38 12.64 -5.52
C TYR A 171 8.01 12.18 -6.04
N ILE A 172 7.10 11.68 -5.21
CA ILE A 172 5.81 11.11 -5.64
C ILE A 172 4.75 12.21 -5.66
N THR A 173 3.96 12.27 -6.76
CA THR A 173 2.90 13.28 -6.97
C THR A 173 1.63 12.68 -7.58
N SER A 174 1.51 11.37 -7.63
CA SER A 174 0.35 10.65 -8.21
C SER A 174 -0.97 11.00 -7.55
N ASP A 175 -1.01 11.06 -6.20
CA ASP A 175 -2.22 11.40 -5.45
C ASP A 175 -2.53 12.90 -5.53
N HIS A 176 -1.51 13.77 -5.53
CA HIS A 176 -1.66 15.21 -5.74
C HIS A 176 -2.32 15.50 -7.08
N ARG A 177 -1.79 14.92 -8.16
CA ARG A 177 -2.36 15.12 -9.50
C ARG A 177 -3.77 14.55 -9.63
N LEU A 178 -4.05 13.41 -8.99
CA LEU A 178 -5.39 12.83 -8.96
C LEU A 178 -6.40 13.76 -8.27
N LEU A 179 -6.01 14.39 -7.16
CA LEU A 179 -6.84 15.37 -6.45
C LEU A 179 -7.08 16.65 -7.25
N LEU A 180 -6.13 17.07 -8.10
CA LEU A 180 -6.30 18.24 -8.98
C LEU A 180 -7.16 17.95 -10.21
N GLU A 181 -7.02 16.75 -10.79
CA GLU A 181 -7.62 16.45 -12.08
C GLU A 181 -8.95 15.68 -11.98
N ARG A 182 -9.13 14.94 -10.88
CA ARG A 182 -10.32 14.08 -10.65
C ARG A 182 -10.76 14.08 -9.17
N PRO A 183 -10.91 15.26 -8.54
CA PRO A 183 -11.23 15.34 -7.12
C PRO A 183 -12.58 14.69 -6.78
N GLU A 184 -13.54 14.70 -7.74
CA GLU A 184 -14.85 14.09 -7.61
C GLU A 184 -14.78 12.58 -7.32
N GLU A 185 -13.80 11.87 -7.92
CA GLU A 185 -13.61 10.43 -7.65
C GLU A 185 -13.24 10.18 -6.19
N THR A 186 -12.33 10.98 -5.64
CA THR A 186 -11.87 10.83 -4.24
C THR A 186 -12.96 11.23 -3.25
N ILE A 187 -13.63 12.37 -3.46
CA ILE A 187 -14.67 12.87 -2.55
C ILE A 187 -15.92 12.00 -2.64
N GLY A 188 -16.33 11.57 -3.84
CA GLY A 188 -17.44 10.62 -4.00
C GLY A 188 -17.15 9.30 -3.28
N GLY A 189 -15.91 8.78 -3.39
CA GLY A 189 -15.49 7.60 -2.65
C GLY A 189 -15.46 7.79 -1.13
N LEU A 190 -15.05 8.97 -0.65
CA LEU A 190 -15.10 9.32 0.78
C LEU A 190 -16.53 9.30 1.30
N LYS A 191 -17.51 9.93 0.58
CA LYS A 191 -18.94 9.91 0.91
C LYS A 191 -19.45 8.46 0.99
N MET A 192 -19.18 7.64 -0.04
CA MET A 192 -19.58 6.23 -0.07
C MET A 192 -18.99 5.41 1.09
N LEU A 193 -17.70 5.58 1.39
CA LEU A 193 -17.05 4.92 2.52
C LEU A 193 -17.64 5.34 3.87
N ALA A 194 -17.96 6.64 4.03
CA ALA A 194 -18.63 7.15 5.23
C ALA A 194 -20.03 6.54 5.41
N ASP A 195 -20.79 6.41 4.33
CA ASP A 195 -22.12 5.79 4.33
C ASP A 195 -22.04 4.30 4.68
N ILE A 196 -21.15 3.53 4.02
CA ILE A 196 -20.97 2.08 4.27
C ILE A 196 -20.57 1.83 5.72
N MET A 197 -19.66 2.65 6.28
CA MET A 197 -19.16 2.50 7.64
C MET A 197 -20.06 3.12 8.70
N GLY A 198 -21.07 3.92 8.31
CA GLY A 198 -22.01 4.58 9.22
C GLY A 198 -21.37 5.65 10.11
N VAL A 199 -20.28 6.30 9.66
CA VAL A 199 -19.53 7.27 10.46
C VAL A 199 -20.09 8.68 10.34
N GLN A 200 -19.95 9.47 11.42
CA GLN A 200 -20.38 10.87 11.47
C GLN A 200 -19.24 11.86 11.21
N THR A 201 -18.00 11.37 11.07
CA THR A 201 -16.82 12.18 10.74
C THR A 201 -16.04 11.54 9.62
N ALA A 202 -15.87 12.30 8.53
CA ALA A 202 -15.10 11.89 7.37
C ALA A 202 -14.11 13.00 7.00
N ILE A 203 -12.81 12.70 7.06
CA ILE A 203 -11.74 13.68 6.91
C ILE A 203 -10.99 13.39 5.61
N ILE A 204 -10.73 14.43 4.82
CA ILE A 204 -9.66 14.41 3.83
C ILE A 204 -8.48 15.22 4.36
N ALA A 205 -7.33 14.56 4.57
CA ALA A 205 -6.17 15.15 5.19
C ALA A 205 -5.04 15.36 4.17
N ILE A 206 -4.72 16.62 3.85
CA ILE A 206 -3.88 17.04 2.73
C ILE A 206 -2.71 17.89 3.22
N GLU A 207 -1.47 17.58 2.81
CA GLU A 207 -0.31 18.41 3.15
C GLU A 207 -0.36 19.79 2.47
N GLU A 208 0.15 20.83 3.18
CA GLU A 208 0.13 22.24 2.74
C GLU A 208 0.91 22.51 1.44
N ASN A 209 1.79 21.60 1.00
CA ASN A 209 2.42 21.70 -0.32
C ASN A 209 1.47 21.40 -1.50
N LYS A 210 0.19 21.09 -1.21
CA LYS A 210 -0.90 20.81 -2.16
C LYS A 210 -2.08 21.78 -1.96
N LYS A 211 -1.82 23.02 -1.51
CA LYS A 211 -2.85 24.04 -1.28
C LYS A 211 -3.68 24.38 -2.50
N ASP A 212 -3.14 24.15 -3.69
CA ASP A 212 -3.82 24.30 -4.98
C ASP A 212 -5.05 23.39 -5.14
N THR A 213 -5.15 22.32 -4.31
CA THR A 213 -6.34 21.43 -4.27
C THR A 213 -7.45 21.93 -3.35
N PHE A 214 -7.15 22.80 -2.38
CA PHE A 214 -8.04 23.07 -1.23
C PHE A 214 -9.39 23.67 -1.66
N ALA A 215 -9.37 24.72 -2.48
CA ALA A 215 -10.61 25.41 -2.89
C ALA A 215 -11.60 24.46 -3.58
N LYS A 216 -11.10 23.57 -4.45
CA LYS A 216 -11.98 22.60 -5.13
C LYS A 216 -12.49 21.52 -4.18
N ILE A 217 -11.67 21.08 -3.26
CA ILE A 217 -12.08 20.10 -2.25
C ILE A 217 -13.13 20.70 -1.30
N GLU A 218 -12.93 21.94 -0.82
CA GLU A 218 -13.90 22.65 0.02
C GLU A 218 -15.26 22.81 -0.67
N GLU A 219 -15.25 23.13 -1.97
CA GLU A 219 -16.48 23.18 -2.79
C GLU A 219 -17.21 21.80 -2.78
N LEU A 220 -16.47 20.69 -3.01
CA LEU A 220 -17.05 19.36 -3.15
C LEU A 220 -17.55 18.74 -1.85
N ILE A 221 -17.08 19.23 -0.70
CA ILE A 221 -17.50 18.74 0.63
C ILE A 221 -18.56 19.65 1.28
N ALA A 222 -18.88 20.80 0.71
CA ALA A 222 -19.71 21.81 1.34
C ALA A 222 -21.15 21.35 1.61
N ASP A 223 -21.66 20.39 0.84
CA ASP A 223 -23.01 19.83 0.94
C ASP A 223 -23.17 18.73 2.01
N ASP A 224 -22.08 18.24 2.61
CA ASP A 224 -22.10 17.17 3.60
C ASP A 224 -21.32 17.58 4.87
N SER A 225 -22.05 17.89 5.92
CA SER A 225 -21.49 18.38 7.20
C SER A 225 -20.58 17.39 7.92
N ARG A 226 -20.60 16.10 7.53
CA ARG A 226 -19.71 15.07 8.05
C ARG A 226 -18.28 15.23 7.52
N LEU A 227 -18.15 15.81 6.31
CA LEU A 227 -16.88 15.90 5.59
C LEU A 227 -16.09 17.13 6.03
N LYS A 228 -14.78 16.95 6.23
CA LYS A 228 -13.86 18.01 6.68
C LYS A 228 -12.53 17.94 5.95
N LEU A 229 -12.03 19.09 5.49
CA LEU A 229 -10.67 19.23 5.00
C LEU A 229 -9.72 19.55 6.17
N TYR A 230 -8.69 18.73 6.35
CA TYR A 230 -7.65 18.95 7.37
C TYR A 230 -6.30 19.24 6.70
N PRO A 231 -5.81 20.50 6.79
CA PRO A 231 -4.46 20.84 6.34
C PRO A 231 -3.42 20.17 7.23
N LEU A 232 -2.45 19.49 6.61
CA LEU A 232 -1.34 18.85 7.31
C LEU A 232 -0.03 19.60 7.08
N THR A 233 0.80 19.69 8.11
CA THR A 233 2.17 20.18 7.94
C THR A 233 2.94 19.26 6.98
N CYS A 234 3.65 19.85 6.00
CA CYS A 234 4.51 19.10 5.09
C CYS A 234 5.69 18.49 5.86
N LYS A 235 5.63 17.18 6.10
CA LYS A 235 6.53 16.45 6.97
C LYS A 235 6.51 14.94 6.69
N TYR A 236 7.60 14.25 6.90
CA TYR A 236 7.68 12.80 6.72
C TYR A 236 7.88 12.08 8.08
N PRO A 237 7.14 11.01 8.38
CA PRO A 237 6.11 10.32 7.60
C PRO A 237 4.67 10.76 7.98
N GLN A 238 4.22 11.91 7.51
CA GLN A 238 2.88 12.47 7.81
C GLN A 238 1.74 11.53 7.38
N GLY A 239 1.94 10.80 6.26
CA GLY A 239 0.99 9.83 5.73
C GLY A 239 1.08 8.43 6.36
N ALA A 240 1.98 8.19 7.32
CA ALA A 240 1.95 6.93 8.06
C ALA A 240 0.67 6.86 8.90
N GLU A 241 -0.05 5.74 8.81
CA GLU A 241 -1.43 5.61 9.31
C GLU A 241 -1.58 6.03 10.78
N LYS A 242 -0.65 5.59 11.66
CA LYS A 242 -0.67 5.94 13.10
C LYS A 242 -0.40 7.44 13.33
N GLN A 243 0.55 8.03 12.61
CA GLN A 243 0.87 9.46 12.68
C GLN A 243 -0.26 10.32 12.14
N LEU A 244 -0.90 9.89 11.06
CA LEU A 244 -2.04 10.59 10.48
C LEU A 244 -3.25 10.60 11.42
N ILE A 245 -3.58 9.45 12.04
CA ILE A 245 -4.64 9.35 13.05
C ILE A 245 -4.35 10.30 14.22
N ASN A 246 -3.12 10.27 14.75
CA ASN A 246 -2.73 11.15 15.85
C ASN A 246 -2.83 12.63 15.44
N ALA A 247 -2.33 13.00 14.27
CA ALA A 247 -2.39 14.37 13.76
C ALA A 247 -3.84 14.87 13.60
N CYS A 248 -4.74 14.04 13.05
CA CYS A 248 -6.12 14.45 12.74
C CYS A 248 -7.06 14.37 13.94
N THR A 249 -6.84 13.46 14.89
CA THR A 249 -7.81 13.14 15.95
C THR A 249 -7.25 13.28 17.36
N GLY A 250 -5.94 13.40 17.51
CA GLY A 250 -5.25 13.33 18.82
C GLY A 250 -5.20 11.93 19.43
N ARG A 251 -5.83 10.93 18.79
CA ARG A 251 -5.85 9.54 19.29
C ARG A 251 -4.54 8.82 18.96
N GLU A 252 -4.17 7.87 19.79
CA GLU A 252 -3.03 6.97 19.57
C GLU A 252 -3.52 5.55 19.30
N VAL A 253 -2.95 4.91 18.28
CA VAL A 253 -3.17 3.48 18.02
C VAL A 253 -2.26 2.69 18.97
N PRO A 254 -2.79 1.89 19.89
CA PRO A 254 -1.99 1.15 20.85
C PRO A 254 -0.98 0.20 20.18
N SER A 255 0.08 -0.17 20.92
CA SER A 255 1.06 -1.16 20.44
C SER A 255 0.38 -2.49 20.10
N GLY A 256 0.74 -3.05 18.94
CA GLY A 256 0.17 -4.31 18.44
C GLY A 256 -1.30 -4.23 17.98
N LYS A 257 -1.95 -3.06 18.05
CA LYS A 257 -3.34 -2.85 17.66
C LYS A 257 -3.48 -2.20 16.30
N LEU A 258 -4.71 -2.18 15.77
CA LEU A 258 -5.08 -1.66 14.47
C LEU A 258 -5.74 -0.26 14.59
N PRO A 259 -5.80 0.53 13.52
CA PRO A 259 -6.50 1.83 13.48
C PRO A 259 -7.94 1.78 14.01
N ALA A 260 -8.67 0.70 13.74
CA ALA A 260 -10.03 0.49 14.23
C ALA A 260 -10.11 0.47 15.78
N ASP A 261 -9.04 0.04 16.47
CA ASP A 261 -8.99 0.08 17.94
C ASP A 261 -8.83 1.52 18.48
N ALA A 262 -8.48 2.47 17.62
CA ALA A 262 -8.50 3.91 17.90
C ALA A 262 -9.73 4.60 17.30
N GLY A 263 -10.74 3.84 16.84
CA GLY A 263 -11.97 4.36 16.26
C GLY A 263 -11.82 4.94 14.84
N CYS A 264 -10.74 4.64 14.14
CA CYS A 264 -10.43 5.25 12.84
C CYS A 264 -10.25 4.21 11.74
N ALA A 265 -10.69 4.54 10.51
CA ALA A 265 -10.35 3.83 9.30
C ALA A 265 -9.69 4.78 8.31
N VAL A 266 -8.51 4.40 7.80
CA VAL A 266 -7.71 5.25 6.90
C VAL A 266 -7.67 4.63 5.51
N PHE A 267 -7.99 5.41 4.47
CA PHE A 267 -7.91 4.99 3.07
C PHE A 267 -7.05 5.97 2.27
N ASN A 268 -6.39 5.48 1.23
CA ASN A 268 -5.63 6.34 0.31
C ASN A 268 -6.58 7.03 -0.67
N VAL A 269 -6.15 8.15 -1.27
CA VAL A 269 -6.85 8.94 -2.30
C VAL A 269 -7.41 8.07 -3.42
N ASP A 270 -6.56 7.30 -4.11
CA ASP A 270 -7.00 6.50 -5.26
C ASP A 270 -7.76 5.22 -4.84
N THR A 271 -7.62 4.75 -3.59
CA THR A 271 -8.48 3.70 -3.05
C THR A 271 -9.92 4.19 -2.95
N ALA A 272 -10.14 5.40 -2.43
CA ALA A 272 -11.47 6.02 -2.42
C ALA A 272 -11.99 6.24 -3.84
N GLY A 273 -11.13 6.75 -4.75
CA GLY A 273 -11.47 6.89 -6.17
C GLY A 273 -11.83 5.55 -6.83
N ALA A 274 -11.17 4.45 -6.47
CA ALA A 274 -11.51 3.12 -6.98
C ALA A 274 -12.90 2.65 -6.49
N VAL A 275 -13.25 2.94 -5.24
CA VAL A 275 -14.61 2.67 -4.72
C VAL A 275 -15.64 3.47 -5.54
N TYR A 276 -15.42 4.76 -5.74
CA TYR A 276 -16.33 5.60 -6.54
C TYR A 276 -16.49 5.06 -7.96
N ARG A 277 -15.39 4.80 -8.66
CA ARG A 277 -15.39 4.23 -10.03
C ARG A 277 -16.12 2.90 -10.12
N ARG A 278 -15.97 2.02 -9.10
CA ARG A 278 -16.67 0.74 -9.09
C ARG A 278 -18.17 0.92 -9.16
N PHE A 279 -18.75 1.81 -8.36
CA PHE A 279 -20.19 2.03 -8.37
C PHE A 279 -20.66 2.82 -9.60
N THR A 280 -19.93 3.84 -10.02
CA THR A 280 -20.35 4.73 -11.11
C THR A 280 -20.11 4.16 -12.51
N THR A 281 -19.13 3.29 -12.70
CA THR A 281 -18.76 2.75 -14.01
C THR A 281 -18.79 1.22 -14.07
N GLY A 282 -18.88 0.54 -12.95
CA GLY A 282 -18.73 -0.91 -12.83
C GLY A 282 -17.31 -1.44 -12.97
N MET A 283 -16.34 -0.57 -13.23
CA MET A 283 -14.97 -1.00 -13.52
C MET A 283 -14.25 -1.50 -12.25
N PRO A 284 -13.65 -2.71 -12.27
CA PRO A 284 -12.75 -3.16 -11.20
C PRO A 284 -11.41 -2.41 -11.22
N VAL A 285 -10.50 -2.75 -10.31
CA VAL A 285 -9.16 -2.13 -10.25
C VAL A 285 -8.29 -2.64 -11.39
N ILE A 286 -8.18 -1.84 -12.46
CA ILE A 286 -7.41 -2.18 -13.67
C ILE A 286 -6.28 -1.21 -13.98
N ARG A 287 -6.21 -0.07 -13.30
CA ARG A 287 -5.23 0.99 -13.57
C ARG A 287 -4.66 1.59 -12.30
N ARG A 288 -3.49 2.21 -12.42
CA ARG A 288 -2.86 3.03 -11.39
C ARG A 288 -2.33 4.32 -12.01
N ILE A 289 -2.32 5.38 -11.19
CA ILE A 289 -1.51 6.56 -11.50
C ILE A 289 -0.14 6.33 -10.87
N VAL A 290 0.90 6.42 -11.68
CA VAL A 290 2.28 6.09 -11.30
C VAL A 290 3.18 7.28 -11.61
N THR A 291 3.87 7.78 -10.58
CA THR A 291 4.91 8.81 -10.77
C THR A 291 6.21 8.16 -11.24
N ILE A 292 6.73 8.59 -12.38
CA ILE A 292 8.05 8.22 -12.88
C ILE A 292 8.95 9.44 -12.72
N SER A 293 9.99 9.34 -11.88
CA SER A 293 10.84 10.49 -11.51
C SER A 293 12.23 10.06 -11.06
N GLY A 294 13.05 11.02 -10.65
CA GLY A 294 14.43 10.82 -10.22
C GLY A 294 15.45 11.36 -11.20
N SER A 295 16.69 11.51 -10.75
CA SER A 295 17.76 12.17 -11.52
C SER A 295 18.15 11.46 -12.82
N ALA A 296 17.89 10.14 -12.93
CA ALA A 296 18.21 9.39 -14.15
C ALA A 296 17.12 9.45 -15.22
N VAL A 297 15.87 9.81 -14.88
CA VAL A 297 14.76 9.85 -15.83
C VAL A 297 14.88 11.07 -16.77
N ALA A 298 14.70 10.86 -18.06
CA ALA A 298 14.82 11.95 -19.05
C ALA A 298 13.67 12.97 -18.89
N GLU A 299 12.43 12.49 -18.88
CA GLU A 299 11.21 13.30 -18.78
C GLU A 299 10.31 12.80 -17.64
N PRO A 300 10.52 13.26 -16.39
CA PRO A 300 9.63 12.85 -15.28
C PRO A 300 8.16 13.16 -15.56
N LYS A 301 7.25 12.18 -15.27
CA LYS A 301 5.81 12.25 -15.56
C LYS A 301 4.98 11.54 -14.49
N ASN A 302 3.67 11.84 -14.49
CA ASN A 302 2.65 11.00 -13.85
C ASN A 302 1.88 10.26 -14.95
N LEU A 303 1.93 8.94 -14.95
CA LEU A 303 1.34 8.11 -15.98
C LEU A 303 0.13 7.34 -15.44
N GLU A 304 -0.99 7.38 -16.19
CA GLU A 304 -2.07 6.41 -15.98
C GLU A 304 -1.72 5.13 -16.74
N ALA A 305 -1.32 4.10 -15.99
CA ALA A 305 -0.89 2.81 -16.54
C ALA A 305 -1.87 1.68 -16.17
N ARG A 306 -2.07 0.73 -17.09
CA ARG A 306 -2.77 -0.54 -16.79
C ARG A 306 -1.93 -1.34 -15.79
N ILE A 307 -2.59 -1.95 -14.82
CA ILE A 307 -1.93 -2.94 -13.95
C ILE A 307 -1.46 -4.09 -14.84
N GLY A 308 -0.24 -4.56 -14.57
CA GLY A 308 0.44 -5.55 -15.40
C GLY A 308 1.42 -4.97 -16.42
N THR A 309 1.41 -3.68 -16.67
CA THR A 309 2.38 -3.03 -17.58
C THR A 309 3.80 -3.12 -17.00
N PRO A 310 4.80 -3.64 -17.74
CA PRO A 310 6.20 -3.66 -17.29
C PRO A 310 6.77 -2.26 -17.03
N ILE A 311 7.67 -2.12 -16.05
CA ILE A 311 8.33 -0.84 -15.71
C ILE A 311 9.03 -0.24 -16.95
N GLU A 312 9.63 -1.07 -17.79
CA GLU A 312 10.31 -0.66 -19.02
C GLU A 312 9.42 0.27 -19.86
N LYS A 313 8.16 -0.12 -20.10
CA LYS A 313 7.21 0.69 -20.90
C LYS A 313 6.92 2.06 -20.29
N LEU A 314 6.93 2.18 -18.95
CA LEU A 314 6.74 3.45 -18.27
C LEU A 314 7.99 4.34 -18.43
N ILE A 315 9.17 3.75 -18.33
CA ILE A 315 10.45 4.46 -18.53
C ILE A 315 10.56 4.93 -19.98
N ASP A 316 10.21 4.10 -20.97
CA ASP A 316 10.21 4.45 -22.39
C ASP A 316 9.29 5.65 -22.68
N ALA A 317 8.09 5.67 -22.10
CA ALA A 317 7.15 6.80 -22.21
C ALA A 317 7.66 8.09 -21.57
N CYS A 318 8.66 7.99 -20.70
CA CYS A 318 9.38 9.10 -20.08
C CYS A 318 10.69 9.46 -20.82
N GLY A 319 10.86 9.04 -22.09
CA GLY A 319 12.04 9.30 -22.90
C GLY A 319 13.28 8.48 -22.50
N GLY A 320 13.11 7.43 -21.71
CA GLY A 320 14.19 6.58 -21.23
C GLY A 320 15.01 7.21 -20.10
N PHE A 321 16.23 6.73 -19.96
CA PHE A 321 17.20 7.27 -19.02
C PHE A 321 18.16 8.24 -19.72
N LYS A 322 18.35 9.44 -19.15
CA LYS A 322 19.39 10.39 -19.61
C LYS A 322 20.78 10.01 -19.12
N GLU A 323 20.87 9.22 -18.03
CA GLU A 323 22.07 8.62 -17.48
C GLU A 323 21.74 7.23 -16.98
N ALA A 324 22.71 6.29 -17.04
CA ALA A 324 22.51 4.95 -16.49
C ALA A 324 22.18 5.01 -14.99
N PRO A 325 21.03 4.49 -14.54
CA PRO A 325 20.68 4.52 -13.14
C PRO A 325 21.57 3.58 -12.34
N ASN A 326 22.06 4.04 -11.20
CA ASN A 326 22.72 3.19 -10.20
C ASN A 326 21.73 2.74 -9.10
N LYS A 327 20.51 3.29 -9.10
CA LYS A 327 19.45 2.90 -8.18
C LYS A 327 18.08 3.06 -8.83
N LEU A 328 17.32 1.97 -8.85
CA LEU A 328 15.93 1.95 -9.31
C LEU A 328 15.04 1.46 -8.17
N LEU A 329 13.94 2.16 -7.90
CA LEU A 329 13.03 1.90 -6.80
C LEU A 329 11.60 1.74 -7.30
N ALA A 330 10.89 0.73 -6.81
CA ALA A 330 9.43 0.67 -6.84
C ALA A 330 8.88 1.29 -5.55
N GLY A 331 8.14 2.38 -5.67
CA GLY A 331 7.72 3.24 -4.55
C GLY A 331 8.70 4.39 -4.28
N GLY A 332 8.56 5.04 -3.12
CA GLY A 332 9.38 6.19 -2.73
C GLY A 332 10.77 5.83 -2.20
N PRO A 333 11.64 6.83 -2.02
CA PRO A 333 13.03 6.59 -1.62
C PRO A 333 13.17 6.17 -0.15
N MET A 334 12.12 6.36 0.67
CA MET A 334 12.16 6.08 2.10
C MET A 334 11.72 4.64 2.41
N MET A 335 10.66 4.15 1.76
CA MET A 335 10.06 2.84 2.05
C MET A 335 10.03 1.89 0.85
N GLY A 336 10.31 2.37 -0.37
CA GLY A 336 10.26 1.59 -1.60
C GLY A 336 11.30 0.46 -1.65
N ASN A 337 11.08 -0.46 -2.59
CA ASN A 337 11.95 -1.61 -2.82
C ASN A 337 12.89 -1.37 -3.99
N ALA A 338 14.19 -1.68 -3.82
CA ALA A 338 15.16 -1.61 -4.90
C ALA A 338 14.83 -2.65 -6.00
N GLN A 339 14.91 -2.21 -7.26
CA GLN A 339 14.69 -3.05 -8.43
C GLN A 339 16.03 -3.34 -9.11
N PHE A 340 16.17 -4.57 -9.62
CA PHE A 340 17.34 -5.02 -10.38
C PHE A 340 17.01 -5.31 -11.85
N SER A 341 15.72 -5.22 -12.23
CA SER A 341 15.22 -5.40 -13.60
C SER A 341 14.06 -4.44 -13.85
N LEU A 342 13.80 -4.12 -15.11
CA LEU A 342 12.66 -3.36 -15.58
C LEU A 342 11.46 -4.24 -15.97
N ASP A 343 11.57 -5.57 -15.87
CA ASP A 343 10.53 -6.52 -16.23
C ASP A 343 9.38 -6.61 -15.20
N ALA A 344 9.61 -6.08 -13.99
CA ALA A 344 8.59 -6.09 -12.96
C ALA A 344 7.37 -5.24 -13.40
N PRO A 345 6.13 -5.74 -13.21
CA PRO A 345 4.94 -5.02 -13.67
C PRO A 345 4.45 -3.98 -12.65
N VAL A 346 3.64 -3.04 -13.12
CA VAL A 346 2.74 -2.25 -12.26
C VAL A 346 1.77 -3.19 -11.55
N VAL A 347 1.69 -3.10 -10.23
CA VAL A 347 0.74 -3.87 -9.40
C VAL A 347 -0.24 -2.93 -8.70
N LYS A 348 -1.30 -3.46 -8.06
CA LYS A 348 -2.35 -2.66 -7.41
C LYS A 348 -1.81 -1.64 -6.39
N GLY A 349 -0.70 -1.94 -5.72
CA GLY A 349 -0.05 -1.05 -4.75
C GLY A 349 0.96 -0.06 -5.33
N THR A 350 1.26 -0.11 -6.63
CA THR A 350 2.28 0.75 -7.25
C THR A 350 1.80 2.19 -7.31
N ASN A 351 2.64 3.14 -6.84
CA ASN A 351 2.40 4.58 -6.92
C ASN A 351 3.57 5.34 -7.58
N ALA A 352 4.76 4.73 -7.64
CA ALA A 352 5.92 5.33 -8.30
C ALA A 352 6.97 4.30 -8.73
N PHE A 353 7.75 4.66 -9.76
CA PHE A 353 9.09 4.11 -10.01
C PHE A 353 10.07 5.28 -10.10
N LEU A 354 11.14 5.20 -9.31
CA LEU A 354 12.15 6.24 -9.21
C LEU A 354 13.51 5.71 -9.66
N ALA A 355 14.20 6.48 -10.50
CA ALA A 355 15.53 6.13 -10.98
C ALA A 355 16.53 7.24 -10.65
N PHE A 356 17.63 6.89 -9.98
CA PHE A 356 18.68 7.80 -9.56
C PHE A 356 20.03 7.44 -10.20
N ALA A 357 20.78 8.46 -10.61
CA ALA A 357 22.10 8.34 -11.20
C ALA A 357 23.17 9.07 -10.36
N GLY A 358 24.43 8.90 -10.71
CA GLY A 358 25.54 9.63 -10.10
C GLY A 358 25.82 9.26 -8.64
N ASN A 359 26.25 10.24 -7.84
CA ASN A 359 26.67 10.06 -6.45
C ASN A 359 25.53 10.12 -5.40
N GLU A 360 24.28 9.99 -5.83
CA GLU A 360 23.14 10.00 -4.89
C GLU A 360 23.13 8.77 -3.97
N ASP A 361 23.71 7.67 -4.39
CA ASP A 361 23.94 6.49 -3.55
C ASP A 361 25.30 6.61 -2.81
N LYS A 362 25.25 7.28 -1.69
CA LYS A 362 26.43 7.52 -0.84
C LYS A 362 26.61 6.41 0.20
N ARG A 363 26.64 5.15 -0.20
CA ARG A 363 26.92 4.03 0.71
C ARG A 363 28.30 4.17 1.35
N VAL A 364 28.38 3.87 2.65
CA VAL A 364 29.63 3.81 3.41
C VAL A 364 29.93 2.36 3.70
N LYS A 365 31.17 1.95 3.40
CA LYS A 365 31.64 0.61 3.77
C LYS A 365 31.85 0.60 5.29
N ASP A 366 31.24 -0.36 5.97
CA ASP A 366 31.29 -0.58 7.42
C ASP A 366 30.99 0.70 8.28
N PRO A 367 29.75 1.22 8.22
CA PRO A 367 29.41 2.45 8.91
C PRO A 367 29.39 2.27 10.44
N GLN A 368 30.12 3.12 11.16
CA GLN A 368 30.23 3.09 12.63
C GLN A 368 29.36 4.16 13.28
N CYS A 369 28.68 3.78 14.37
CA CYS A 369 27.80 4.71 15.11
C CYS A 369 28.63 5.70 15.92
N ILE A 370 28.40 7.00 15.70
CA ILE A 370 29.04 8.10 16.46
C ILE A 370 28.21 8.54 17.68
N ARG A 371 27.12 7.85 18.03
CA ARG A 371 26.25 8.08 19.19
C ARG A 371 25.62 9.48 19.27
N CYS A 372 25.35 10.13 18.14
CA CYS A 372 24.84 11.51 18.08
C CYS A 372 23.35 11.67 18.47
N GLY A 373 22.57 10.60 18.62
CA GLY A 373 21.15 10.62 19.02
C GLY A 373 20.15 11.07 17.96
N LYS A 374 20.57 11.52 16.75
CA LYS A 374 19.64 12.04 15.71
C LYS A 374 18.55 11.06 15.31
N CYS A 375 18.85 9.74 15.27
CA CYS A 375 17.90 8.72 14.94
C CYS A 375 16.75 8.58 15.96
N ILE A 376 17.02 8.85 17.25
CA ILE A 376 16.03 8.84 18.33
C ILE A 376 15.08 10.04 18.15
N ASN A 377 15.61 11.23 17.95
CA ASN A 377 14.82 12.46 17.80
C ASN A 377 13.94 12.43 16.53
N ALA A 378 14.40 11.76 15.47
CA ALA A 378 13.66 11.63 14.22
C ALA A 378 12.61 10.51 14.25
N CYS A 379 12.64 9.61 15.25
CA CYS A 379 11.69 8.49 15.29
C CYS A 379 10.27 8.98 15.59
N PRO A 380 9.29 8.78 14.66
CA PRO A 380 7.91 9.18 14.87
C PRO A 380 7.17 8.28 15.86
N MET A 381 7.73 7.10 16.16
CA MET A 381 7.21 6.13 17.13
C MET A 381 7.93 6.23 18.49
N HIS A 382 8.82 7.23 18.66
CA HIS A 382 9.60 7.46 19.88
C HIS A 382 10.41 6.25 20.37
N LEU A 383 10.87 5.41 19.44
CA LEU A 383 11.68 4.22 19.70
C LEU A 383 13.17 4.58 19.85
N LEU A 384 13.97 3.57 20.18
CA LEU A 384 15.42 3.67 20.35
C LEU A 384 16.19 2.98 19.20
N PRO A 385 16.24 3.56 17.97
CA PRO A 385 16.79 2.88 16.79
C PRO A 385 18.22 2.40 16.96
N ILE A 386 19.03 3.09 17.78
CA ILE A 386 20.42 2.69 18.03
C ILE A 386 20.50 1.35 18.79
N TYR A 387 19.70 1.18 19.84
CA TYR A 387 19.67 -0.06 20.61
C TYR A 387 19.04 -1.20 19.81
N MET A 388 17.95 -0.93 19.10
CA MET A 388 17.36 -1.89 18.16
C MET A 388 18.38 -2.41 17.15
N ASN A 389 19.26 -1.54 16.63
CA ASN A 389 20.32 -1.93 15.70
C ASN A 389 21.40 -2.76 16.38
N VAL A 390 21.78 -2.44 17.62
CA VAL A 390 22.80 -3.19 18.38
C VAL A 390 22.30 -4.62 18.64
N TYR A 391 21.13 -4.76 19.25
CA TYR A 391 20.53 -6.05 19.55
C TYR A 391 20.21 -6.87 18.28
N GLY A 392 19.73 -6.20 17.23
CA GLY A 392 19.49 -6.87 15.94
C GLY A 392 20.76 -7.43 15.29
N LYS A 393 21.90 -6.73 15.39
CA LYS A 393 23.20 -7.22 14.91
C LYS A 393 23.74 -8.38 15.76
N GLN A 394 23.49 -8.36 17.05
CA GLN A 394 23.88 -9.42 18.00
C GLN A 394 22.93 -10.62 17.99
N GLU A 395 21.84 -10.57 17.21
CA GLU A 395 20.76 -11.56 17.20
C GLU A 395 20.07 -11.76 18.57
N ASP A 396 20.18 -10.78 19.45
CA ASP A 396 19.47 -10.73 20.71
C ASP A 396 18.03 -10.28 20.45
N LEU A 397 17.20 -11.25 20.06
CA LEU A 397 15.84 -11.00 19.59
C LEU A 397 14.92 -10.53 20.73
N ASP A 398 15.14 -10.99 21.93
CA ASP A 398 14.28 -10.67 23.07
C ASP A 398 14.50 -9.21 23.51
N ASN A 399 15.74 -8.77 23.71
CA ASN A 399 16.05 -7.37 23.97
C ASN A 399 15.69 -6.44 22.79
N ALA A 400 15.75 -6.93 21.55
CA ALA A 400 15.25 -6.19 20.38
C ALA A 400 13.73 -5.94 20.47
N VAL A 401 12.95 -6.94 20.90
CA VAL A 401 11.50 -6.80 21.13
C VAL A 401 11.23 -5.80 22.26
N ASP A 402 11.95 -5.89 23.37
CA ASP A 402 11.79 -5.00 24.54
C ASP A 402 12.11 -3.53 24.19
N CYS A 403 13.00 -3.28 23.22
CA CYS A 403 13.26 -1.95 22.68
C CYS A 403 12.20 -1.47 21.66
N GLY A 404 11.09 -2.21 21.50
CA GLY A 404 9.99 -1.84 20.61
C GLY A 404 10.22 -2.15 19.13
N MET A 405 11.07 -3.14 18.78
CA MET A 405 11.34 -3.52 17.38
C MET A 405 10.06 -3.78 16.60
N MET A 406 9.05 -4.40 17.22
CA MET A 406 7.80 -4.74 16.56
C MET A 406 6.88 -3.54 16.32
N ASP A 407 7.04 -2.45 17.05
CA ASP A 407 6.30 -1.19 16.85
C ASP A 407 6.92 -0.26 15.79
N CYS A 408 8.11 -0.59 15.33
CA CYS A 408 8.77 0.16 14.26
C CYS A 408 7.96 0.06 12.96
N ILE A 409 7.57 1.21 12.39
CA ILE A 409 6.83 1.30 11.12
C ILE A 409 7.74 1.31 9.88
N GLU A 410 9.06 1.12 10.06
CA GLU A 410 10.06 1.02 8.97
C GLU A 410 10.11 2.24 8.04
N CYS A 411 9.71 3.41 8.54
CA CYS A 411 9.59 4.63 7.73
C CYS A 411 10.93 5.19 7.21
N GLY A 412 12.08 4.77 7.74
CA GLY A 412 13.37 5.24 7.25
C GLY A 412 13.87 6.57 7.82
N SER A 413 13.07 7.33 8.61
CA SER A 413 13.48 8.61 9.16
C SER A 413 14.81 8.54 9.93
N CYS A 414 15.02 7.50 10.73
CA CYS A 414 16.26 7.26 11.48
C CYS A 414 17.48 7.02 10.58
N ALA A 415 17.30 6.31 9.47
CA ALA A 415 18.37 6.06 8.50
C ALA A 415 18.70 7.33 7.70
N TYR A 416 17.68 8.12 7.33
CA TYR A 416 17.84 9.38 6.61
C TYR A 416 18.69 10.40 7.37
N VAL A 417 18.46 10.57 8.67
CA VAL A 417 19.20 11.54 9.50
C VAL A 417 20.54 11.03 10.00
N CYS A 418 20.89 9.76 9.72
CA CYS A 418 22.12 9.15 10.22
C CYS A 418 23.36 9.69 9.49
N PRO A 419 24.26 10.47 10.14
CA PRO A 419 25.45 10.99 9.48
C PRO A 419 26.46 9.89 9.11
N ALA A 420 26.45 8.78 9.87
CA ALA A 420 27.25 7.60 9.57
C ALA A 420 26.62 6.66 8.50
N ARG A 421 25.40 6.97 8.02
CA ARG A 421 24.67 6.22 6.97
C ARG A 421 24.49 4.73 7.28
N ILE A 422 24.24 4.41 8.56
CA ILE A 422 23.92 3.04 8.97
C ILE A 422 22.58 2.64 8.33
N PRO A 423 22.51 1.47 7.67
CA PRO A 423 21.28 0.97 7.03
C PRO A 423 20.30 0.41 8.07
N LEU A 424 19.83 1.26 9.00
CA LEU A 424 19.02 0.88 10.16
C LEU A 424 17.77 0.08 9.76
N VAL A 425 17.02 0.55 8.76
CA VAL A 425 15.78 -0.12 8.34
C VAL A 425 16.02 -1.51 7.76
N ALA A 426 17.09 -1.69 6.99
CA ALA A 426 17.46 -3.02 6.47
C ALA A 426 17.75 -4.00 7.62
N GLN A 427 18.49 -3.55 8.65
CA GLN A 427 18.74 -4.35 9.85
C GLN A 427 17.43 -4.66 10.59
N PHE A 428 16.52 -3.69 10.73
CA PHE A 428 15.24 -3.91 11.41
C PHE A 428 14.34 -4.91 10.67
N ARG A 429 14.26 -4.83 9.34
CA ARG A 429 13.54 -5.82 8.52
C ARG A 429 14.08 -7.23 8.73
N LEU A 430 15.40 -7.41 8.69
CA LEU A 430 16.03 -8.70 8.96
C LEU A 430 15.71 -9.22 10.37
N THR A 431 15.85 -8.38 11.38
CA THR A 431 15.59 -8.74 12.78
C THR A 431 14.12 -9.09 12.99
N LYS A 432 13.19 -8.30 12.45
CA LYS A 432 11.75 -8.62 12.50
C LYS A 432 11.42 -9.95 11.84
N GLY A 433 12.02 -10.24 10.68
CA GLY A 433 11.86 -11.54 10.02
C GLY A 433 12.27 -12.70 10.92
N LYS A 434 13.41 -12.58 11.64
CA LYS A 434 13.87 -13.59 12.60
C LYS A 434 12.92 -13.72 13.80
N ILE A 435 12.45 -12.59 14.35
CA ILE A 435 11.46 -12.59 15.46
C ILE A 435 10.15 -13.27 15.02
N GLN A 436 9.66 -12.97 13.83
CA GLN A 436 8.44 -13.58 13.29
C GLN A 436 8.61 -15.08 13.07
N ALA A 437 9.75 -15.52 12.52
CA ALA A 437 10.07 -16.93 12.34
C ALA A 437 10.14 -17.68 13.70
N LYS A 438 10.81 -17.09 14.72
CA LYS A 438 10.87 -17.64 16.10
C LYS A 438 9.45 -17.83 16.65
N ARG A 439 8.61 -16.77 16.60
CA ARG A 439 7.23 -16.80 17.08
C ARG A 439 6.35 -17.80 16.33
N ALA A 440 6.54 -17.94 15.01
CA ALA A 440 5.82 -18.93 14.20
C ALA A 440 6.18 -20.36 14.60
N ALA A 441 7.46 -20.64 14.81
CA ALA A 441 7.93 -21.96 15.28
C ALA A 441 7.40 -22.29 16.68
N GLU A 442 7.41 -21.33 17.59
CA GLU A 442 6.87 -21.50 18.96
C GLU A 442 5.37 -21.79 18.94
N ARG A 443 4.59 -21.06 18.10
CA ARG A 443 3.14 -21.31 17.93
C ARG A 443 2.87 -22.69 17.34
N ALA A 444 3.61 -23.08 16.31
CA ALA A 444 3.46 -24.41 15.70
C ALA A 444 3.75 -25.54 16.70
N LYS A 445 4.79 -25.36 17.55
CA LYS A 445 5.13 -26.32 18.61
C LYS A 445 4.01 -26.40 19.66
N ALA A 446 3.53 -25.26 20.15
CA ALA A 446 2.43 -25.22 21.13
C ALA A 446 1.14 -25.82 20.57
N GLU A 447 0.81 -25.59 19.29
CA GLU A 447 -0.35 -26.18 18.64
C GLU A 447 -0.20 -27.72 18.49
N ALA A 448 0.99 -28.20 18.14
CA ALA A 448 1.27 -29.63 18.05
C ALA A 448 1.16 -30.33 19.44
N GLU A 449 1.69 -29.69 20.48
CA GLU A 449 1.58 -30.17 21.85
C GLU A 449 0.12 -30.22 22.33
N LYS A 450 -0.67 -29.17 22.00
CA LYS A 450 -2.10 -29.13 22.32
C LYS A 450 -2.88 -30.23 21.60
N LYS A 451 -2.66 -30.44 20.31
CA LYS A 451 -3.29 -31.52 19.54
C LYS A 451 -2.93 -32.90 20.09
N LYS A 452 -1.67 -33.09 20.53
CA LYS A 452 -1.23 -34.34 21.15
C LYS A 452 -1.94 -34.59 22.49
N ALA A 453 -2.02 -33.56 23.33
CA ALA A 453 -2.73 -33.65 24.62
C ALA A 453 -4.24 -33.92 24.43
N GLU A 454 -4.88 -33.29 23.46
CA GLU A 454 -6.28 -33.53 23.11
C GLU A 454 -6.51 -34.98 22.61
N ALA A 455 -5.61 -35.49 21.77
CA ALA A 455 -5.67 -36.89 21.29
C ALA A 455 -5.47 -37.92 22.43
N GLU A 456 -4.52 -37.65 23.34
CA GLU A 456 -4.31 -38.51 24.54
C GLU A 456 -5.51 -38.49 25.51
N ALA A 457 -6.13 -37.32 25.69
CA ALA A 457 -7.35 -37.19 26.50
C ALA A 457 -8.54 -37.92 25.86
N ALA A 458 -8.71 -37.80 24.53
CA ALA A 458 -9.76 -38.53 23.80
C ALA A 458 -9.57 -40.07 23.90
N ALA A 459 -8.34 -40.54 23.72
CA ALA A 459 -8.02 -41.99 23.85
C ALA A 459 -8.27 -42.52 25.25
N LYS A 460 -7.98 -41.75 26.32
CA LYS A 460 -8.30 -42.12 27.70
C LYS A 460 -9.81 -42.19 27.96
N ALA A 461 -10.55 -41.18 27.46
CA ALA A 461 -12.01 -41.14 27.58
C ALA A 461 -12.70 -42.30 26.82
N GLU A 462 -12.11 -42.78 25.74
CA GLU A 462 -12.62 -43.91 24.97
C GLU A 462 -12.32 -45.27 25.68
N ALA A 463 -11.17 -45.35 26.35
CA ALA A 463 -10.77 -46.52 27.14
C ALA A 463 -11.57 -46.68 28.46
N GLU A 464 -12.11 -45.58 29.00
CA GLU A 464 -12.93 -45.57 30.22
C GLU A 464 -14.43 -45.80 29.98
N LYS A 465 -14.91 -45.95 28.75
CA LYS A 465 -16.30 -46.29 28.46
C LYS A 465 -16.56 -47.74 28.89
N PRO A 466 -17.54 -48.02 29.80
CA PRO A 466 -17.87 -49.38 30.20
C PRO A 466 -18.36 -50.16 28.98
N ALA A 467 -17.86 -51.39 28.83
CA ALA A 467 -18.39 -52.34 27.84
C ALA A 467 -19.87 -52.54 28.15
N GLU A 468 -20.78 -52.00 27.38
CA GLU A 468 -22.20 -52.36 27.42
C GLU A 468 -22.31 -53.83 27.07
N ASN A 469 -22.66 -54.62 28.12
CA ASN A 469 -22.92 -56.05 28.01
C ASN A 469 -24.04 -56.29 26.98
N LYS A 470 -23.75 -57.17 26.04
CA LYS A 470 -24.74 -57.86 25.23
C LYS A 470 -25.46 -58.88 26.07
#